data_162f8e832dcd932678731c75c279398a
#
_entry.id   162f8e832dcd932678731c75c279398a
#
_cell.length_a   1.000
_cell.length_b   1.000
_cell.length_c   1.000
_cell.angle_alpha   90.00
_cell.angle_beta   90.00
_cell.angle_gamma   90.00
#
_symmetry.space_group_name_H-M   'P 1'
#
loop_
_entity.id
_entity.type
_entity.pdbx_description
1 polymer ?
#
loop_
_entity_poly.entity_id
_entity_poly.type
_entity_poly.pdbx_seq_one_letter_code
_entity_poly.pdbx_strand_id
1 'polypeptide(L)'
;IWCVYSINKNHLPIHDSVPLVVQANTPQVLEKVKKVALAISQNHFYLTAEQQSTLHLSAVFANNFVNHILSISERLLESKQIPMEALLPIIQDTVDKLQFSAASKNQTGPAIRHDEKTMKKHLMMLQKEDDKQIYELISRSIQNS
;
A
#
# COMPACT_ATOMS: atom_id res chain seq x y z
N ILE A 1 1.07 -17.61 13.93
CA ILE A 1 1.85 -17.10 12.78
C ILE A 1 0.89 -16.42 11.83
N TRP A 2 1.23 -15.21 11.43
CA TRP A 2 0.49 -14.43 10.43
C TRP A 2 1.43 -14.04 9.28
N CYS A 3 1.00 -14.29 8.05
CA CYS A 3 1.73 -13.91 6.83
C CYS A 3 1.34 -12.46 6.45
N VAL A 4 2.33 -11.58 6.37
CA VAL A 4 2.13 -10.19 5.90
C VAL A 4 2.20 -10.16 4.38
N TYR A 5 1.19 -10.75 3.75
CA TYR A 5 1.10 -10.84 2.29
C TYR A 5 -0.36 -10.94 1.85
N SER A 6 -0.69 -10.37 0.69
CA SER A 6 -1.99 -10.53 0.07
C SER A 6 -2.00 -11.80 -0.77
N ILE A 7 -2.55 -12.88 -0.21
CA ILE A 7 -2.59 -14.18 -0.88
C ILE A 7 -3.84 -14.26 -1.75
N ASN A 8 -3.63 -14.45 -3.05
CA ASN A 8 -4.68 -14.76 -4.01
C ASN A 8 -4.46 -16.20 -4.52
N LYS A 9 -5.53 -17.00 -4.57
CA LYS A 9 -5.47 -18.41 -5.03
C LYS A 9 -4.90 -18.58 -6.45
N ASN A 10 -4.99 -17.53 -7.27
CA ASN A 10 -4.49 -17.53 -8.65
C ASN A 10 -3.08 -16.94 -8.76
N HIS A 11 -2.52 -16.43 -7.68
CA HIS A 11 -1.21 -15.78 -7.66
C HIS A 11 -0.53 -16.03 -6.33
N LEU A 12 0.32 -17.05 -6.28
CA LEU A 12 1.10 -17.34 -5.08
C LEU A 12 2.31 -16.40 -4.99
N PRO A 13 2.79 -16.10 -3.77
CA PRO A 13 4.01 -15.34 -3.60
C PRO A 13 5.17 -16.00 -4.33
N ILE A 14 5.88 -15.23 -5.16
CA ILE A 14 7.06 -15.72 -5.92
C ILE A 14 8.31 -15.74 -5.03
N HIS A 15 8.23 -15.19 -3.81
CA HIS A 15 9.39 -14.98 -2.95
C HIS A 15 9.51 -16.04 -1.85
N ASP A 16 10.69 -16.62 -1.73
CA ASP A 16 11.06 -17.54 -0.64
C ASP A 16 11.12 -16.84 0.74
N SER A 17 10.96 -15.53 0.80
CA SER A 17 11.06 -14.72 2.01
C SER A 17 9.78 -13.92 2.30
N VAL A 18 8.65 -14.61 2.39
CA VAL A 18 7.38 -13.99 2.82
C VAL A 18 7.50 -13.51 4.27
N PRO A 19 7.20 -12.24 4.59
CA PRO A 19 7.27 -11.76 5.96
C PRO A 19 6.26 -12.47 6.86
N LEU A 20 6.72 -13.07 7.94
CA LEU A 20 5.90 -13.76 8.93
C LEU A 20 5.92 -13.01 10.26
N VAL A 21 4.75 -12.77 10.84
CA VAL A 21 4.62 -12.32 12.23
C VAL A 21 4.35 -13.50 13.12
N VAL A 22 5.16 -13.61 14.17
CA VAL A 22 5.11 -14.70 15.14
C VAL A 22 4.71 -14.15 16.50
N GLN A 23 3.68 -14.76 17.10
CA GLN A 23 3.21 -14.46 18.46
C GLN A 23 2.95 -15.75 19.22
N ALA A 24 3.08 -15.68 20.55
CA ALA A 24 2.69 -16.75 21.45
C ALA A 24 2.39 -16.20 22.83
N ASN A 25 1.50 -16.88 23.58
CA ASN A 25 1.08 -16.50 24.92
C ASN A 25 2.10 -16.91 26.01
N THR A 26 3.03 -17.81 25.70
CA THR A 26 4.07 -18.25 26.63
C THR A 26 5.41 -18.40 25.91
N PRO A 27 6.54 -18.24 26.64
CA PRO A 27 7.87 -18.46 26.07
C PRO A 27 8.07 -19.84 25.47
N GLN A 28 7.52 -20.88 26.09
CA GLN A 28 7.66 -22.27 25.63
C GLN A 28 6.95 -22.49 24.29
N VAL A 29 5.77 -21.89 24.09
CA VAL A 29 5.05 -21.94 22.83
C VAL A 29 5.77 -21.09 21.78
N LEU A 30 6.31 -19.93 22.17
CA LEU A 30 7.06 -19.06 21.27
C LEU A 30 8.23 -19.81 20.61
N GLU A 31 9.03 -20.56 21.41
CA GLU A 31 10.16 -21.33 20.88
C GLU A 31 9.75 -22.43 19.85
N LYS A 32 8.58 -23.04 20.07
CA LYS A 32 8.03 -24.00 19.10
C LYS A 32 7.60 -23.31 17.81
N VAL A 33 6.88 -22.20 17.93
CA VAL A 33 6.36 -21.44 16.77
C VAL A 33 7.50 -20.79 15.97
N LYS A 34 8.57 -20.34 16.63
CA LYS A 34 9.81 -19.88 15.96
C LYS A 34 10.41 -20.95 15.01
N LYS A 35 10.51 -22.19 15.49
CA LYS A 35 11.05 -23.29 14.65
C LYS A 35 10.20 -23.51 13.40
N VAL A 36 8.88 -23.44 13.54
CA VAL A 36 7.96 -23.56 12.40
C VAL A 36 8.10 -22.36 11.44
N ALA A 37 8.16 -21.14 11.98
CA ALA A 37 8.32 -19.93 11.17
C ALA A 37 9.62 -19.96 10.36
N LEU A 38 10.74 -20.34 10.98
CA LEU A 38 12.04 -20.48 10.32
C LEU A 38 12.06 -21.53 9.20
N ALA A 39 11.25 -22.59 9.34
CA ALA A 39 11.11 -23.61 8.29
C ALA A 39 10.32 -23.10 7.08
N ILE A 40 9.51 -22.03 7.25
CA ILE A 40 8.68 -21.44 6.19
C ILE A 40 9.39 -20.25 5.54
N SER A 41 9.97 -19.34 6.35
CA SER A 41 10.61 -18.12 5.86
C SER A 41 11.72 -17.64 6.79
N GLN A 42 12.81 -17.15 6.20
CA GLN A 42 13.88 -16.47 6.94
C GLN A 42 13.48 -15.05 7.37
N ASN A 43 12.44 -14.47 6.76
CA ASN A 43 11.95 -13.13 7.05
C ASN A 43 10.80 -13.20 8.08
N HIS A 44 11.12 -13.09 9.37
CA HIS A 44 10.13 -13.18 10.44
C HIS A 44 10.33 -12.13 11.53
N PHE A 45 9.22 -11.69 12.13
CA PHE A 45 9.16 -10.65 13.14
C PHE A 45 8.42 -11.13 14.38
N TYR A 46 8.94 -10.79 15.55
CA TYR A 46 8.27 -11.03 16.84
C TYR A 46 7.60 -9.75 17.29
N LEU A 47 6.27 -9.72 17.24
CA LEU A 47 5.48 -8.54 17.55
C LEU A 47 4.52 -8.81 18.70
N THR A 48 4.24 -7.76 19.48
CA THR A 48 3.11 -7.77 20.43
C THR A 48 1.78 -7.73 19.66
N ALA A 49 0.66 -7.99 20.35
CA ALA A 49 -0.67 -7.89 19.74
C ALA A 49 -0.96 -6.47 19.21
N GLU A 50 -0.54 -5.45 19.96
CA GLU A 50 -0.68 -4.04 19.54
C GLU A 50 0.14 -3.72 18.30
N GLN A 51 1.41 -4.14 18.28
CA GLN A 51 2.28 -3.97 17.11
C GLN A 51 1.74 -4.69 15.87
N GLN A 52 1.18 -5.90 16.04
CA GLN A 52 0.55 -6.62 14.94
C GLN A 52 -0.69 -5.87 14.41
N SER A 53 -1.52 -5.33 15.29
CA SER A 53 -2.69 -4.53 14.88
C SER A 53 -2.27 -3.28 14.11
N THR A 54 -1.22 -2.60 14.57
CA THR A 54 -0.65 -1.43 13.88
C THR A 54 -0.08 -1.82 12.51
N LEU A 55 0.66 -2.92 12.44
CA LEU A 55 1.20 -3.43 11.16
C LEU A 55 0.07 -3.81 10.20
N HIS A 56 -1.01 -4.45 10.69
CA HIS A 56 -2.16 -4.79 9.86
C HIS A 56 -2.84 -3.52 9.30
N LEU A 57 -3.10 -2.52 10.14
CA LEU A 57 -3.65 -1.24 9.67
C LEU A 57 -2.74 -0.58 8.64
N SER A 58 -1.42 -0.57 8.86
CA SER A 58 -0.45 -0.04 7.91
C SER A 58 -0.47 -0.79 6.58
N ALA A 59 -0.61 -2.12 6.61
CA ALA A 59 -0.73 -2.94 5.41
C ALA A 59 -2.02 -2.67 4.62
N VAL A 60 -3.13 -2.34 5.30
CA VAL A 60 -4.37 -1.89 4.63
C VAL A 60 -4.10 -0.60 3.84
N PHE A 61 -3.43 0.39 4.45
CA PHE A 61 -3.06 1.62 3.73
C PHE A 61 -2.10 1.35 2.58
N ALA A 62 -1.03 0.58 2.81
CA ALA A 62 0.04 0.38 1.84
C ALA A 62 -0.33 -0.58 0.70
N ASN A 63 -1.33 -1.42 0.85
CA ASN A 63 -1.72 -2.40 -0.15
C ASN A 63 -3.18 -2.25 -0.57
N ASN A 64 -4.15 -2.43 0.33
CA ASN A 64 -5.56 -2.46 -0.06
C ASN A 64 -6.05 -1.13 -0.63
N PHE A 65 -5.72 -0.01 0.04
CA PHE A 65 -6.11 1.32 -0.45
C PHE A 65 -5.34 1.71 -1.71
N VAL A 66 -4.05 1.38 -1.78
CA VAL A 66 -3.27 1.60 -3.02
C VAL A 66 -3.89 0.84 -4.19
N ASN A 67 -4.25 -0.45 -4.00
CA ASN A 67 -4.90 -1.22 -5.06
C ASN A 67 -6.24 -0.58 -5.50
N HIS A 68 -7.02 -0.05 -4.57
CA HIS A 68 -8.25 0.67 -4.90
C HIS A 68 -7.98 1.95 -5.70
N ILE A 69 -6.99 2.75 -5.30
CA ILE A 69 -6.56 3.95 -6.05
C ILE A 69 -6.08 3.60 -7.47
N LEU A 70 -5.34 2.51 -7.62
CA LEU A 70 -4.93 2.01 -8.93
C LEU A 70 -6.13 1.60 -9.78
N SER A 71 -7.17 0.99 -9.21
CA SER A 71 -8.40 0.66 -9.94
C SER A 71 -9.19 1.89 -10.41
N ILE A 72 -9.12 3.01 -9.65
CA ILE A 72 -9.66 4.30 -10.10
C ILE A 72 -8.86 4.80 -11.31
N SER A 73 -7.53 4.74 -11.23
CA SER A 73 -6.64 5.16 -12.32
C SER A 73 -6.88 4.35 -13.59
N GLU A 74 -7.02 3.02 -13.46
CA GLU A 74 -7.33 2.10 -14.55
C GLU A 74 -8.63 2.50 -15.27
N ARG A 75 -9.74 2.70 -14.54
CA ARG A 75 -11.02 3.15 -15.12
C ARG A 75 -10.91 4.49 -15.85
N LEU A 76 -10.13 5.43 -15.33
CA LEU A 76 -9.91 6.73 -15.99
C LEU A 76 -9.19 6.57 -17.32
N LEU A 77 -8.15 5.74 -17.36
CA LEU A 77 -7.39 5.43 -18.57
C LEU A 77 -8.24 4.70 -19.61
N GLU A 78 -8.99 3.67 -19.20
CA GLU A 78 -9.90 2.92 -20.07
C GLU A 78 -10.92 3.84 -20.76
N SER A 79 -11.45 4.84 -20.02
CA SER A 79 -12.40 5.80 -20.60
C SER A 79 -11.83 6.61 -21.78
N LYS A 80 -10.51 6.62 -21.94
CA LYS A 80 -9.76 7.31 -22.99
C LYS A 80 -8.92 6.37 -23.86
N GLN A 81 -9.11 5.05 -23.72
CA GLN A 81 -8.36 4.02 -24.45
C GLN A 81 -6.84 4.14 -24.26
N ILE A 82 -6.40 4.56 -23.08
CA ILE A 82 -4.99 4.63 -22.70
C ILE A 82 -4.64 3.34 -21.95
N PRO A 83 -3.58 2.61 -22.34
CA PRO A 83 -3.20 1.37 -21.68
C PRO A 83 -2.60 1.65 -20.28
N MET A 84 -2.87 0.76 -19.32
CA MET A 84 -2.37 0.87 -17.93
C MET A 84 -0.84 0.83 -17.86
N GLU A 85 -0.20 0.20 -18.84
CA GLU A 85 1.26 0.12 -19.00
C GLU A 85 1.93 1.51 -19.01
N ALA A 86 1.21 2.55 -19.44
CA ALA A 86 1.70 3.93 -19.40
C ALA A 86 1.99 4.44 -17.97
N LEU A 87 1.34 3.88 -16.94
CA LEU A 87 1.53 4.25 -15.54
C LEU A 87 2.51 3.34 -14.78
N LEU A 88 2.79 2.13 -15.28
CA LEU A 88 3.63 1.17 -14.55
C LEU A 88 5.00 1.76 -14.14
N PRO A 89 5.72 2.52 -14.98
CA PRO A 89 7.02 3.07 -14.59
C PRO A 89 6.93 4.04 -13.39
N ILE A 90 5.93 4.91 -13.32
CA ILE A 90 5.78 5.85 -12.21
C ILE A 90 5.32 5.16 -10.92
N ILE A 91 4.52 4.10 -11.03
CA ILE A 91 4.13 3.28 -9.89
C ILE A 91 5.35 2.58 -9.31
N GLN A 92 6.18 1.97 -10.16
CA GLN A 92 7.40 1.30 -9.75
C GLN A 92 8.39 2.29 -9.10
N ASP A 93 8.62 3.45 -9.71
CA ASP A 93 9.48 4.51 -9.17
C ASP A 93 9.02 4.96 -7.77
N THR A 94 7.69 5.02 -7.53
CA THR A 94 7.14 5.36 -6.21
C THR A 94 7.54 4.34 -5.14
N VAL A 95 7.52 3.05 -5.47
CA VAL A 95 7.92 1.97 -4.55
C VAL A 95 9.43 1.95 -4.37
N ASP A 96 10.20 2.08 -5.45
CA ASP A 96 11.67 2.00 -5.42
C ASP A 96 12.28 3.11 -4.58
N LYS A 97 11.73 4.31 -4.60
CA LYS A 97 12.17 5.45 -3.78
C LYS A 97 12.08 5.21 -2.28
N LEU A 98 11.20 4.31 -1.82
CA LEU A 98 11.09 3.96 -0.40
C LEU A 98 12.36 3.28 0.15
N GLN A 99 13.21 2.74 -0.72
CA GLN A 99 14.50 2.15 -0.32
C GLN A 99 15.53 3.23 0.08
N PHE A 100 15.35 4.48 -0.37
CA PHE A 100 16.33 5.56 -0.22
C PHE A 100 15.83 6.70 0.67
N SER A 101 14.51 6.88 0.79
CA SER A 101 13.95 8.00 1.53
C SER A 101 12.54 7.71 2.06
N ALA A 102 12.14 8.43 3.12
CA ALA A 102 10.79 8.34 3.66
C ALA A 102 9.74 8.80 2.62
N ALA A 103 8.57 8.16 2.61
CA ALA A 103 7.48 8.47 1.68
C ALA A 103 7.09 9.97 1.70
N SER A 104 7.07 10.59 2.88
CA SER A 104 6.75 12.01 3.04
C SER A 104 7.71 12.96 2.28
N LYS A 105 8.97 12.56 2.13
CA LYS A 105 9.97 13.35 1.37
C LYS A 105 9.83 13.21 -0.14
N ASN A 106 9.14 12.18 -0.60
CA ASN A 106 8.94 11.89 -2.02
C ASN A 106 7.62 12.47 -2.55
N GLN A 107 6.83 13.13 -1.70
CA GLN A 107 5.52 13.64 -2.09
C GLN A 107 5.66 14.73 -3.16
N THR A 108 4.93 14.57 -4.26
CA THR A 108 4.85 15.49 -5.39
C THR A 108 3.40 15.71 -5.81
N GLY A 109 3.18 16.49 -6.85
CA GLY A 109 1.85 16.68 -7.43
C GLY A 109 1.20 18.03 -7.09
N PRO A 110 -0.02 18.29 -7.59
CA PRO A 110 -0.69 19.59 -7.43
C PRO A 110 -1.09 19.89 -5.98
N ALA A 111 -1.41 18.87 -5.17
CA ALA A 111 -1.83 19.08 -3.79
C ALA A 111 -0.71 19.68 -2.94
N ILE A 112 0.51 19.12 -2.95
CA ILE A 112 1.63 19.65 -2.17
C ILE A 112 2.07 21.06 -2.63
N ARG A 113 1.80 21.41 -3.89
CA ARG A 113 2.08 22.75 -4.44
C ARG A 113 0.93 23.73 -4.32
N HIS A 114 -0.19 23.33 -3.68
CA HIS A 114 -1.42 24.12 -3.57
C HIS A 114 -1.95 24.64 -4.93
N ASP A 115 -1.78 23.83 -6.01
CA ASP A 115 -2.24 24.18 -7.36
C ASP A 115 -3.76 23.92 -7.51
N GLU A 116 -4.55 24.84 -6.95
CA GLU A 116 -6.01 24.74 -6.97
C GLU A 116 -6.59 24.68 -8.38
N LYS A 117 -5.96 25.37 -9.35
CA LYS A 117 -6.44 25.39 -10.73
C LYS A 117 -6.39 23.98 -11.34
N THR A 118 -5.28 23.29 -11.16
CA THR A 118 -5.13 21.90 -11.63
C THR A 118 -6.06 20.97 -10.87
N MET A 119 -6.18 21.11 -9.56
CA MET A 119 -7.06 20.27 -8.74
C MET A 119 -8.52 20.42 -9.13
N LYS A 120 -9.02 21.64 -9.35
CA LYS A 120 -10.39 21.90 -9.84
C LYS A 120 -10.62 21.26 -11.21
N LYS A 121 -9.64 21.33 -12.12
CA LYS A 121 -9.72 20.68 -13.43
C LYS A 121 -9.83 19.15 -13.29
N HIS A 122 -9.06 18.55 -12.40
CA HIS A 122 -9.12 17.10 -12.14
C HIS A 122 -10.49 16.68 -11.60
N LEU A 123 -11.05 17.42 -10.63
CA LEU A 123 -12.37 17.15 -10.08
C LEU A 123 -13.48 17.20 -11.16
N MET A 124 -13.39 18.12 -12.12
CA MET A 124 -14.34 18.18 -13.24
C MET A 124 -14.23 16.97 -14.20
N MET A 125 -13.08 16.30 -14.24
CA MET A 125 -12.90 15.11 -15.07
C MET A 125 -13.45 13.84 -14.41
N LEU A 126 -13.61 13.83 -13.08
CA LEU A 126 -14.13 12.70 -12.32
C LEU A 126 -15.66 12.66 -12.43
N GLN A 127 -16.19 11.50 -12.84
CA GLN A 127 -17.63 11.29 -13.03
C GLN A 127 -18.32 10.77 -11.76
N LYS A 128 -17.64 9.90 -11.00
CA LYS A 128 -18.19 9.30 -9.78
C LYS A 128 -17.96 10.21 -8.59
N GLU A 129 -19.00 10.41 -7.79
CA GLU A 129 -18.92 11.23 -6.59
C GLU A 129 -17.94 10.68 -5.55
N ASP A 130 -17.91 9.36 -5.35
CA ASP A 130 -16.96 8.72 -4.44
C ASP A 130 -15.50 8.99 -4.87
N ASP A 131 -15.20 8.94 -6.17
CA ASP A 131 -13.85 9.21 -6.68
C ASP A 131 -13.44 10.69 -6.42
N LYS A 132 -14.39 11.64 -6.51
CA LYS A 132 -14.15 13.05 -6.15
C LYS A 132 -13.87 13.22 -4.66
N GLN A 133 -14.67 12.57 -3.81
CA GLN A 133 -14.48 12.63 -2.36
C GLN A 133 -13.13 12.06 -1.95
N ILE A 134 -12.71 10.94 -2.54
CA ILE A 134 -11.39 10.32 -2.32
C ILE A 134 -10.29 11.31 -2.76
N TYR A 135 -10.43 11.91 -3.95
CA TYR A 135 -9.46 12.87 -4.46
C TYR A 135 -9.31 14.08 -3.52
N GLU A 136 -10.42 14.66 -3.07
CA GLU A 136 -10.42 15.81 -2.16
C GLU A 136 -9.84 15.47 -0.79
N LEU A 137 -10.22 14.30 -0.22
CA LEU A 137 -9.74 13.86 1.09
C LEU A 137 -8.23 13.65 1.08
N ILE A 138 -7.72 12.93 0.08
CA ILE A 138 -6.28 12.67 -0.06
C ILE A 138 -5.52 13.98 -0.32
N SER A 139 -6.03 14.84 -1.21
CA SER A 139 -5.40 16.12 -1.50
C SER A 139 -5.29 17.00 -0.26
N ARG A 140 -6.34 17.08 0.54
CA ARG A 140 -6.34 17.82 1.83
C ARG A 140 -5.36 17.22 2.83
N SER A 141 -5.29 15.89 2.91
CA SER A 141 -4.34 15.21 3.79
C SER A 141 -2.89 15.52 3.40
N ILE A 142 -2.58 15.55 2.10
CA ILE A 142 -1.26 15.91 1.57
C ILE A 142 -0.92 17.39 1.89
N GLN A 143 -1.89 18.31 1.76
CA GLN A 143 -1.66 19.73 2.03
C GLN A 143 -1.35 20.03 3.50
N ASN A 144 -1.80 19.16 4.41
CA ASN A 144 -1.65 19.30 5.87
C ASN A 144 -0.49 18.46 6.46
N SER A 145 0.29 17.77 5.64
CA SER A 145 1.36 16.87 6.08
C SER A 145 2.74 17.52 6.20
#